data_cc591afe647a2012596b09df66636fb5
#
_entry.id   cc591afe647a2012596b09df66636fb5
#
_cell.length_a   1.000
_cell.length_b   1.000
_cell.length_c   1.000
_cell.angle_alpha   90.00
_cell.angle_beta   90.00
_cell.angle_gamma   90.00
#
_symmetry.space_group_name_H-M   'P 1'
#
loop_
_entity.id
_entity.type
_entity.pdbx_description
1 polymer ?
#
loop_
_entity_poly.entity_id
_entity_poly.type
_entity_poly.pdbx_seq_one_letter_code
_entity_poly.pdbx_strand_id
1 'polypeptide(L)'
;MLRNVTLAFFASLALPLAAQEIAEETEFRGQDAQRVAAWLNVSRNHAADYRLAPKDKPDAPLKMLPNAVFRHSQPVRGDDIGAVYLWVDETLPAALGTVFAYSYGVPGERWVAHEFHSLSSTPLTGKWRDADAWSPAEPGVQWKQLPEAPSASERENARLRQMREIGRRMAAHTTDSEDSRWELRLITQPIYQYTAKQPSDTIGGGVFLFCQGTDPEVILLLEARRVQDRLAWYYAFAPFTDYGLSVTLDGKEVWSLAKNHRPTLSSAHWWNGKMEVKKLSAKEEAELVAAFKAGQKTESAD
;
A
#
# COMPACT_ATOMS: atom_id res chain seq x y z
N MET A 1 -25.78 -7.35 57.76
CA MET A 1 -25.57 -6.33 56.74
C MET A 1 -24.63 -6.87 55.64
N LEU A 2 -25.18 -7.46 54.60
CA LEU A 2 -24.41 -7.95 53.47
C LEU A 2 -24.35 -6.84 52.42
N ARG A 3 -23.14 -6.43 52.02
CA ARG A 3 -22.92 -5.51 50.89
C ARG A 3 -22.68 -6.34 49.62
N ASN A 4 -23.60 -6.25 48.69
CA ASN A 4 -23.44 -6.78 47.35
C ASN A 4 -22.40 -5.96 46.57
N VAL A 5 -21.35 -6.63 46.09
CA VAL A 5 -20.39 -6.08 45.14
C VAL A 5 -20.80 -6.56 43.75
N THR A 6 -21.30 -5.64 42.94
CA THR A 6 -21.63 -5.87 41.51
C THR A 6 -20.35 -5.73 40.69
N LEU A 7 -19.85 -6.84 40.15
CA LEU A 7 -18.78 -6.81 39.13
C LEU A 7 -19.38 -6.36 37.81
N ALA A 8 -18.95 -5.23 37.32
CA ALA A 8 -19.24 -4.80 35.97
C ALA A 8 -18.25 -5.46 34.99
N PHE A 9 -18.76 -6.33 34.13
CA PHE A 9 -18.04 -6.88 33.00
C PHE A 9 -17.95 -5.80 31.90
N PHE A 10 -16.76 -5.27 31.65
CA PHE A 10 -16.49 -4.51 30.44
C PHE A 10 -16.30 -5.47 29.26
N ALA A 11 -17.35 -5.65 28.46
CA ALA A 11 -17.22 -6.28 27.17
C ALA A 11 -16.51 -5.31 26.22
N SER A 12 -15.27 -5.62 25.85
CA SER A 12 -14.54 -4.93 24.80
C SER A 12 -15.19 -5.31 23.46
N LEU A 13 -16.09 -4.47 22.97
CA LEU A 13 -16.67 -4.56 21.64
C LEU A 13 -15.59 -4.20 20.62
N ALA A 14 -15.11 -5.17 19.87
CA ALA A 14 -14.41 -4.93 18.62
C ALA A 14 -15.38 -4.18 17.70
N LEU A 15 -15.03 -2.94 17.32
CA LEU A 15 -15.81 -2.15 16.38
C LEU A 15 -15.81 -2.86 15.02
N PRO A 16 -16.98 -2.97 14.36
CA PRO A 16 -17.08 -3.58 13.04
C PRO A 16 -16.36 -2.74 11.98
N LEU A 17 -16.00 -3.36 10.84
CA LEU A 17 -15.32 -2.73 9.69
C LEU A 17 -15.91 -1.36 9.31
N ALA A 18 -17.22 -1.19 9.41
CA ALA A 18 -17.94 0.07 9.19
C ALA A 18 -17.47 1.23 10.09
N ALA A 19 -16.96 0.96 11.28
CA ALA A 19 -16.44 2.00 12.17
C ALA A 19 -15.04 2.48 11.77
N GLN A 20 -14.31 1.67 11.02
CA GLN A 20 -13.01 2.02 10.43
C GLN A 20 -13.21 2.90 9.18
N GLU A 21 -14.22 2.63 8.34
CA GLU A 21 -14.63 3.49 7.23
C GLU A 21 -15.08 4.89 7.70
N ILE A 22 -15.81 4.96 8.81
CA ILE A 22 -16.22 6.23 9.41
C ILE A 22 -15.03 7.02 9.96
N ALA A 23 -13.98 6.36 10.44
CA ALA A 23 -12.77 7.02 10.91
C ALA A 23 -11.92 7.55 9.73
N GLU A 24 -11.86 6.83 8.61
CA GLU A 24 -11.21 7.28 7.37
C GLU A 24 -11.97 8.44 6.72
N GLU A 25 -13.31 8.41 6.66
CA GLU A 25 -14.13 9.55 6.21
C GLU A 25 -13.94 10.79 7.08
N THR A 26 -13.64 10.64 8.38
CA THR A 26 -13.40 11.79 9.26
C THR A 26 -12.02 12.42 9.09
N GLU A 27 -11.02 11.71 8.55
CA GLU A 27 -9.70 12.27 8.26
C GLU A 27 -9.71 13.20 7.05
N PHE A 28 -10.67 13.02 6.13
CA PHE A 28 -10.96 13.94 5.01
C PHE A 28 -11.77 15.18 5.40
N ARG A 29 -11.81 15.53 6.67
CA ARG A 29 -12.53 16.74 7.14
C ARG A 29 -11.92 18.00 6.54
N GLY A 30 -12.63 18.60 5.58
CA GLY A 30 -12.29 19.86 4.90
C GLY A 30 -12.30 19.73 3.38
N GLN A 31 -12.31 18.52 2.82
CA GLN A 31 -12.49 18.31 1.38
C GLN A 31 -13.95 17.96 1.08
N ASP A 32 -14.46 18.46 -0.04
CA ASP A 32 -15.77 18.03 -0.53
C ASP A 32 -15.74 16.52 -0.83
N ALA A 33 -16.51 15.73 -0.08
CA ALA A 33 -16.56 14.28 -0.22
C ALA A 33 -16.90 13.83 -1.66
N GLN A 34 -17.67 14.64 -2.40
CA GLN A 34 -17.95 14.36 -3.81
C GLN A 34 -16.70 14.50 -4.65
N ARG A 35 -15.91 15.55 -4.44
CA ARG A 35 -14.65 15.77 -5.14
C ARG A 35 -13.63 14.68 -4.85
N VAL A 36 -13.51 14.27 -3.59
CA VAL A 36 -12.65 13.14 -3.20
C VAL A 36 -13.07 11.86 -3.93
N ALA A 37 -14.36 11.53 -3.94
CA ALA A 37 -14.88 10.36 -4.64
C ALA A 37 -14.61 10.40 -6.15
N ALA A 38 -14.75 11.57 -6.79
CA ALA A 38 -14.45 11.74 -8.21
C ALA A 38 -12.95 11.46 -8.50
N TRP A 39 -12.04 12.00 -7.69
CA TRP A 39 -10.60 11.79 -7.88
C TRP A 39 -10.14 10.38 -7.56
N LEU A 40 -10.73 9.71 -6.57
CA LEU A 40 -10.48 8.29 -6.32
C LEU A 40 -10.93 7.42 -7.50
N ASN A 41 -12.00 7.81 -8.20
CA ASN A 41 -12.42 7.10 -9.42
C ASN A 41 -11.48 7.36 -10.59
N VAL A 42 -10.96 8.59 -10.76
CA VAL A 42 -9.87 8.87 -11.71
C VAL A 42 -8.66 7.98 -11.41
N SER A 43 -8.24 7.93 -10.17
CA SER A 43 -7.14 7.08 -9.70
C SER A 43 -7.35 5.61 -10.08
N ARG A 44 -8.54 5.06 -9.80
CA ARG A 44 -8.90 3.68 -10.14
C ARG A 44 -8.84 3.41 -11.65
N ASN A 45 -9.39 4.32 -12.46
CA ASN A 45 -9.39 4.16 -13.92
C ASN A 45 -7.97 4.14 -14.48
N HIS A 46 -7.10 5.05 -14.01
CA HIS A 46 -5.69 5.07 -14.40
C HIS A 46 -4.95 3.79 -13.98
N ALA A 47 -5.19 3.29 -12.77
CA ALA A 47 -4.59 2.04 -12.31
C ALA A 47 -5.09 0.84 -13.13
N ALA A 48 -6.36 0.79 -13.49
CA ALA A 48 -6.96 -0.27 -14.29
C ALA A 48 -6.44 -0.31 -15.74
N ASP A 49 -5.92 0.82 -16.25
CA ASP A 49 -5.29 0.90 -17.57
C ASP A 49 -3.90 0.22 -17.63
N TYR A 50 -3.34 -0.21 -16.47
CA TYR A 50 -2.08 -0.94 -16.42
C TYR A 50 -2.28 -2.44 -16.62
N ARG A 51 -1.53 -2.99 -17.56
CA ARG A 51 -1.37 -4.43 -17.74
C ARG A 51 0.06 -4.81 -17.39
N LEU A 52 0.23 -5.45 -16.26
CA LEU A 52 1.52 -5.95 -15.77
C LEU A 52 1.58 -7.46 -15.94
N ALA A 53 2.75 -8.01 -16.29
CA ALA A 53 2.96 -9.45 -16.40
C ALA A 53 4.42 -9.81 -16.02
N PRO A 54 4.71 -11.06 -15.57
CA PRO A 54 6.08 -11.54 -15.52
C PRO A 54 6.72 -11.48 -16.91
N LYS A 55 7.97 -11.03 -16.99
CA LYS A 55 8.66 -10.84 -18.26
C LYS A 55 8.83 -12.14 -19.05
N ASP A 56 8.98 -13.24 -18.35
CA ASP A 56 9.09 -14.59 -18.90
C ASP A 56 7.73 -15.20 -19.29
N LYS A 57 6.63 -14.59 -18.88
CA LYS A 57 5.23 -15.01 -19.14
C LYS A 57 4.34 -13.84 -19.50
N PRO A 58 4.62 -13.11 -20.59
CA PRO A 58 3.91 -11.87 -20.94
C PRO A 58 2.42 -12.07 -21.22
N ASP A 59 2.01 -13.28 -21.58
CA ASP A 59 0.61 -13.65 -21.83
C ASP A 59 -0.18 -14.06 -20.57
N ALA A 60 0.49 -14.11 -19.41
CA ALA A 60 -0.11 -14.37 -18.10
C ALA A 60 -0.12 -13.08 -17.25
N PRO A 61 -1.06 -12.16 -17.49
CA PRO A 61 -1.06 -10.88 -16.77
C PRO A 61 -1.35 -11.08 -15.28
N LEU A 62 -0.67 -10.28 -14.47
CA LEU A 62 -0.98 -10.14 -13.05
C LEU A 62 -2.40 -9.63 -12.87
N LYS A 63 -3.06 -10.07 -11.82
CA LYS A 63 -4.41 -9.62 -11.49
C LYS A 63 -4.33 -8.39 -10.60
N MET A 64 -4.83 -7.24 -11.06
CA MET A 64 -5.10 -6.11 -10.18
C MET A 64 -6.28 -6.47 -9.25
N LEU A 65 -6.15 -6.22 -7.95
CA LEU A 65 -7.27 -6.34 -7.04
C LEU A 65 -8.36 -5.31 -7.41
N PRO A 66 -9.66 -5.65 -7.29
CA PRO A 66 -10.74 -4.78 -7.75
C PRO A 66 -10.81 -3.47 -6.99
N ASN A 67 -10.38 -3.48 -5.73
CA ASN A 67 -10.44 -2.36 -4.81
C ASN A 67 -9.06 -1.83 -4.48
N ALA A 68 -8.99 -0.53 -4.16
CA ALA A 68 -7.79 0.04 -3.56
C ALA A 68 -7.53 -0.65 -2.21
N VAL A 69 -6.27 -1.03 -1.99
CA VAL A 69 -5.84 -1.63 -0.72
C VAL A 69 -5.53 -0.59 0.36
N PHE A 70 -5.38 0.67 -0.06
CA PHE A 70 -5.20 1.81 0.83
C PHE A 70 -5.61 3.09 0.12
N ARG A 71 -6.12 4.07 0.87
CA ARG A 71 -6.43 5.42 0.38
C ARG A 71 -5.64 6.43 1.19
N HIS A 72 -5.17 7.48 0.54
CA HIS A 72 -4.40 8.51 1.20
C HIS A 72 -4.78 9.90 0.72
N SER A 73 -4.52 10.89 1.57
CA SER A 73 -4.52 12.28 1.21
C SER A 73 -3.45 13.02 2.01
N GLN A 74 -2.92 14.08 1.41
CA GLN A 74 -1.91 14.91 2.06
C GLN A 74 -2.27 16.39 1.85
N PRO A 75 -3.18 16.94 2.65
CA PRO A 75 -3.65 18.32 2.48
C PRO A 75 -2.54 19.36 2.55
N VAL A 76 -1.44 19.05 3.23
CA VAL A 76 -0.32 19.96 3.46
C VAL A 76 0.67 19.96 2.28
N ARG A 77 0.73 18.87 1.50
CA ARG A 77 1.64 18.69 0.36
C ARG A 77 0.90 18.78 -0.98
N GLY A 78 0.18 19.84 -1.25
CA GLY A 78 -0.49 20.02 -2.56
C GLY A 78 -1.91 19.46 -2.63
N ASP A 79 -2.54 19.19 -1.50
CA ASP A 79 -3.93 18.70 -1.44
C ASP A 79 -4.11 17.44 -2.30
N ASP A 80 -3.20 16.47 -2.16
CA ASP A 80 -3.25 15.25 -2.94
C ASP A 80 -4.35 14.30 -2.46
N ILE A 81 -4.91 13.59 -3.42
CA ILE A 81 -5.95 12.58 -3.22
C ILE A 81 -5.54 11.38 -4.04
N GLY A 82 -5.30 10.26 -3.39
CA GLY A 82 -4.81 9.06 -4.05
C GLY A 82 -5.25 7.76 -3.44
N ALA A 83 -4.94 6.69 -4.15
CA ALA A 83 -5.19 5.34 -3.68
C ALA A 83 -4.10 4.38 -4.16
N VAL A 84 -3.86 3.37 -3.33
CA VAL A 84 -2.88 2.32 -3.58
C VAL A 84 -3.59 1.08 -4.10
N TYR A 85 -3.07 0.53 -5.18
CA TYR A 85 -3.58 -0.67 -5.85
C TYR A 85 -2.52 -1.76 -5.83
N LEU A 86 -2.97 -3.00 -5.78
CA LEU A 86 -2.11 -4.17 -5.70
C LEU A 86 -2.38 -5.10 -6.89
N TRP A 87 -1.29 -5.50 -7.56
CA TRP A 87 -1.30 -6.58 -8.54
C TRP A 87 -0.70 -7.83 -7.92
N VAL A 88 -1.39 -8.94 -8.10
CA VAL A 88 -1.02 -10.23 -7.52
C VAL A 88 -0.76 -11.27 -8.61
N ASP A 89 0.24 -12.13 -8.36
CA ASP A 89 0.42 -13.39 -9.05
C ASP A 89 -0.27 -14.47 -8.20
N GLU A 90 -1.41 -14.95 -8.67
CA GLU A 90 -2.34 -15.76 -7.89
C GLU A 90 -2.79 -15.06 -6.59
N THR A 91 -2.05 -15.29 -5.49
CA THR A 91 -2.28 -14.65 -4.19
C THR A 91 -1.06 -13.86 -3.68
N LEU A 92 0.10 -14.02 -4.32
CA LEU A 92 1.33 -13.35 -3.91
C LEU A 92 1.37 -11.91 -4.42
N PRO A 93 1.73 -10.94 -3.59
CA PRO A 93 1.87 -9.55 -4.02
C PRO A 93 3.04 -9.44 -5.01
N ALA A 94 2.77 -8.90 -6.20
CA ALA A 94 3.77 -8.80 -7.28
C ALA A 94 4.12 -7.35 -7.64
N ALA A 95 3.17 -6.42 -7.52
CA ALA A 95 3.42 -5.00 -7.70
C ALA A 95 2.46 -4.17 -6.86
N LEU A 96 2.93 -3.08 -6.31
CA LEU A 96 2.13 -2.06 -5.63
C LEU A 96 2.25 -0.77 -6.44
N GLY A 97 1.13 -0.08 -6.66
CA GLY A 97 1.13 1.21 -7.35
C GLY A 97 0.16 2.18 -6.68
N THR A 98 0.56 3.44 -6.58
CA THR A 98 -0.36 4.52 -6.22
C THR A 98 -0.61 5.42 -7.42
N VAL A 99 -1.84 5.85 -7.55
CA VAL A 99 -2.25 6.90 -8.49
C VAL A 99 -2.91 7.98 -7.65
N PHE A 100 -2.39 9.18 -7.74
CA PHE A 100 -2.89 10.32 -6.96
C PHE A 100 -2.96 11.59 -7.80
N ALA A 101 -3.84 12.48 -7.41
CA ALA A 101 -4.02 13.77 -8.06
C ALA A 101 -3.72 14.88 -7.06
N TYR A 102 -2.87 15.84 -7.45
CA TYR A 102 -2.49 16.97 -6.61
C TYR A 102 -2.57 18.30 -7.36
N SER A 103 -2.79 19.38 -6.62
CA SER A 103 -2.88 20.72 -7.17
C SER A 103 -1.50 21.31 -7.44
N TYR A 104 -1.27 21.82 -8.66
CA TYR A 104 0.00 22.47 -9.01
C TYR A 104 -0.22 23.62 -9.98
N GLY A 105 -0.19 24.83 -9.47
CA GLY A 105 -0.08 26.08 -10.24
C GLY A 105 -1.39 26.66 -10.76
N VAL A 106 -2.28 25.91 -11.39
CA VAL A 106 -3.51 26.45 -12.01
C VAL A 106 -4.75 26.06 -11.20
N PRO A 107 -5.57 27.02 -10.76
CA PRO A 107 -6.80 26.73 -10.01
C PRO A 107 -7.74 25.77 -10.75
N GLY A 108 -8.16 24.71 -10.07
CA GLY A 108 -9.07 23.69 -10.61
C GLY A 108 -8.43 22.64 -11.52
N GLU A 109 -7.15 22.78 -11.87
CA GLU A 109 -6.37 21.73 -12.52
C GLU A 109 -5.63 20.90 -11.49
N ARG A 110 -5.52 19.60 -11.76
CA ARG A 110 -4.68 18.68 -10.99
C ARG A 110 -3.76 17.91 -11.91
N TRP A 111 -2.57 17.67 -11.43
CA TRP A 111 -1.68 16.72 -12.04
C TRP A 111 -1.98 15.33 -11.48
N VAL A 112 -2.10 14.36 -12.37
CA VAL A 112 -2.25 12.95 -12.00
C VAL A 112 -0.87 12.32 -12.04
N ALA A 113 -0.44 11.84 -10.89
CA ALA A 113 0.85 11.18 -10.72
C ALA A 113 0.67 9.67 -10.56
N HIS A 114 1.65 8.93 -11.05
CA HIS A 114 1.74 7.48 -10.91
C HIS A 114 3.05 7.13 -10.24
N GLU A 115 2.99 6.26 -9.24
CA GLU A 115 4.16 5.72 -8.56
C GLU A 115 3.99 4.23 -8.37
N PHE A 116 5.03 3.45 -8.65
CA PHE A 116 4.99 1.99 -8.63
C PHE A 116 6.23 1.40 -7.99
N HIS A 117 6.04 0.27 -7.31
CA HIS A 117 7.14 -0.59 -6.87
C HIS A 117 6.84 -2.06 -7.17
N SER A 118 7.84 -2.75 -7.78
CA SER A 118 7.79 -4.19 -7.97
C SER A 118 8.02 -4.91 -6.64
N LEU A 119 7.13 -5.82 -6.30
CA LEU A 119 7.29 -6.74 -5.16
C LEU A 119 7.66 -8.14 -5.64
N SER A 120 7.77 -8.33 -6.96
CA SER A 120 8.10 -9.60 -7.60
C SER A 120 9.57 -9.97 -7.39
N SER A 121 9.83 -11.28 -7.28
CA SER A 121 11.16 -11.85 -7.31
C SER A 121 11.74 -12.00 -8.73
N THR A 122 10.96 -11.68 -9.76
CA THR A 122 11.34 -11.76 -11.17
C THR A 122 11.03 -10.44 -11.88
N PRO A 123 11.72 -10.14 -13.00
CA PRO A 123 11.42 -8.97 -13.82
C PRO A 123 9.96 -8.96 -14.28
N LEU A 124 9.39 -7.76 -14.38
CA LEU A 124 8.05 -7.55 -14.92
C LEU A 124 8.11 -6.82 -16.26
N THR A 125 7.04 -6.89 -17.02
CA THR A 125 6.76 -6.05 -18.17
C THR A 125 5.43 -5.36 -17.95
N GLY A 126 5.32 -4.10 -18.38
CA GLY A 126 4.13 -3.30 -18.18
C GLY A 126 3.74 -2.50 -19.41
N LYS A 127 2.43 -2.37 -19.59
CA LYS A 127 1.81 -1.47 -20.55
C LYS A 127 0.79 -0.60 -19.84
N TRP A 128 0.64 0.64 -20.30
CA TRP A 128 -0.40 1.55 -19.90
C TRP A 128 -1.09 2.10 -21.14
N ARG A 129 -2.40 1.87 -21.26
CA ARG A 129 -3.17 2.22 -22.49
C ARG A 129 -2.48 1.70 -23.75
N ASP A 130 -2.05 0.42 -23.71
CA ASP A 130 -1.33 -0.30 -24.78
C ASP A 130 0.07 0.23 -25.16
N ALA A 131 0.53 1.35 -24.61
CA ALA A 131 1.90 1.82 -24.74
C ALA A 131 2.82 1.13 -23.71
N ASP A 132 4.09 0.94 -24.08
CA ASP A 132 5.10 0.46 -23.15
C ASP A 132 5.22 1.42 -21.97
N ALA A 133 5.24 0.84 -20.78
CA ALA A 133 5.25 1.58 -19.53
C ALA A 133 6.30 1.01 -18.56
N TRP A 134 6.12 1.25 -17.26
CA TRP A 134 7.01 0.75 -16.23
C TRP A 134 7.22 -0.77 -16.33
N SER A 135 8.49 -1.18 -16.52
CA SER A 135 8.91 -2.54 -16.79
C SER A 135 10.19 -2.85 -16.01
N PRO A 136 10.11 -3.15 -14.70
CA PRO A 136 11.28 -3.37 -13.85
C PRO A 136 12.10 -4.57 -14.33
N ALA A 137 13.40 -4.35 -14.53
CA ALA A 137 14.31 -5.31 -15.08
C ALA A 137 14.91 -6.27 -14.02
N GLU A 138 14.78 -5.91 -12.75
CA GLU A 138 15.39 -6.61 -11.62
C GLU A 138 14.31 -6.97 -10.58
N PRO A 139 14.60 -7.94 -9.68
CA PRO A 139 13.76 -8.21 -8.53
C PRO A 139 13.46 -6.97 -7.71
N GLY A 140 12.20 -6.76 -7.35
CA GLY A 140 11.76 -5.55 -6.68
C GLY A 140 12.16 -5.46 -5.22
N VAL A 141 12.33 -6.59 -4.55
CA VAL A 141 12.60 -6.64 -3.11
C VAL A 141 13.72 -7.62 -2.77
N GLN A 142 14.45 -7.29 -1.71
CA GLN A 142 15.49 -8.13 -1.14
C GLN A 142 15.01 -8.71 0.20
N TRP A 143 14.73 -10.00 0.21
CA TRP A 143 14.29 -10.70 1.39
C TRP A 143 15.44 -10.99 2.34
N LYS A 144 15.23 -10.72 3.62
CA LYS A 144 16.13 -11.07 4.72
C LYS A 144 15.38 -11.91 5.75
N GLN A 145 16.03 -12.92 6.30
CA GLN A 145 15.47 -13.66 7.41
C GLN A 145 15.45 -12.76 8.66
N LEU A 146 14.35 -12.77 9.40
CA LEU A 146 14.21 -12.00 10.63
C LEU A 146 15.00 -12.69 11.75
N PRO A 147 16.01 -12.04 12.33
CA PRO A 147 16.76 -12.62 13.43
C PRO A 147 15.90 -12.68 14.70
N GLU A 148 16.17 -13.64 15.55
CA GLU A 148 15.59 -13.75 16.91
C GLU A 148 14.05 -13.67 16.95
N ALA A 149 13.40 -14.17 15.88
CA ALA A 149 11.95 -14.24 15.82
C ALA A 149 11.44 -15.62 16.28
N PRO A 150 10.30 -15.69 16.96
CA PRO A 150 9.65 -16.97 17.21
C PRO A 150 9.27 -17.63 15.89
N SER A 151 9.20 -18.96 15.87
CA SER A 151 8.72 -19.68 14.68
C SER A 151 7.36 -19.14 14.24
N ALA A 152 7.20 -19.00 12.93
CA ALA A 152 5.91 -18.55 12.38
C ALA A 152 4.83 -19.63 12.65
N SER A 153 3.61 -19.18 12.93
CA SER A 153 2.50 -20.10 13.20
C SER A 153 1.92 -20.69 11.93
N GLU A 154 1.54 -21.95 11.95
CA GLU A 154 0.73 -22.57 10.90
C GLU A 154 -0.67 -21.94 10.79
N ARG A 155 -1.19 -21.38 11.87
CA ARG A 155 -2.52 -20.78 11.93
C ARG A 155 -2.49 -19.33 11.46
N GLU A 156 -3.30 -18.99 10.49
CA GLU A 156 -3.35 -17.67 9.85
C GLU A 156 -3.58 -16.52 10.85
N ASN A 157 -4.58 -16.64 11.72
CA ASN A 157 -4.88 -15.62 12.75
C ASN A 157 -3.72 -15.41 13.74
N ALA A 158 -2.95 -16.46 14.04
CA ALA A 158 -1.78 -16.35 14.88
C ALA A 158 -0.62 -15.69 14.11
N ARG A 159 -0.44 -16.02 12.81
CA ARG A 159 0.51 -15.32 11.96
C ARG A 159 0.23 -13.83 11.87
N LEU A 160 -1.04 -13.43 11.72
CA LEU A 160 -1.41 -12.00 11.70
C LEU A 160 -0.99 -11.28 12.99
N ARG A 161 -1.21 -11.88 14.15
CA ARG A 161 -0.74 -11.31 15.43
C ARG A 161 0.77 -11.19 15.47
N GLN A 162 1.50 -12.26 15.09
CA GLN A 162 2.96 -12.25 15.02
C GLN A 162 3.48 -11.17 14.06
N MET A 163 2.89 -11.00 12.87
CA MET A 163 3.28 -9.94 11.92
C MET A 163 3.12 -8.55 12.53
N ARG A 164 2.02 -8.29 13.24
CA ARG A 164 1.81 -7.02 13.94
C ARG A 164 2.83 -6.77 15.05
N GLU A 165 3.20 -7.79 15.78
CA GLU A 165 4.23 -7.72 16.82
C GLU A 165 5.61 -7.45 16.20
N ILE A 166 5.96 -8.14 15.12
CA ILE A 166 7.19 -7.91 14.36
C ILE A 166 7.23 -6.48 13.82
N GLY A 167 6.15 -6.00 13.19
CA GLY A 167 6.08 -4.65 12.66
C GLY A 167 6.31 -3.57 13.73
N ARG A 168 5.81 -3.78 14.96
CA ARG A 168 6.03 -2.84 16.08
C ARG A 168 7.48 -2.75 16.59
N ARG A 169 8.32 -3.73 16.25
CA ARG A 169 9.77 -3.68 16.52
C ARG A 169 10.52 -2.82 15.52
N MET A 170 9.85 -2.40 14.44
CA MET A 170 10.43 -1.61 13.37
C MET A 170 10.00 -0.15 13.50
N ALA A 171 10.93 0.76 13.24
CA ALA A 171 10.67 2.19 13.13
C ALA A 171 11.28 2.70 11.84
N ALA A 172 10.59 3.62 11.17
CA ALA A 172 11.04 4.20 9.92
C ALA A 172 11.00 5.72 9.96
N HIS A 173 11.88 6.36 9.22
CA HIS A 173 11.83 7.79 8.97
C HIS A 173 12.15 8.12 7.52
N THR A 174 11.66 9.26 7.07
CA THR A 174 12.00 9.86 5.78
C THR A 174 12.82 11.13 6.00
N THR A 175 13.66 11.47 5.01
CA THR A 175 14.41 12.72 4.94
C THR A 175 14.06 13.39 3.62
N ASP A 176 13.38 14.55 3.68
CA ASP A 176 12.89 15.25 2.52
C ASP A 176 13.99 16.00 1.74
N SER A 177 13.60 16.75 0.71
CA SER A 177 14.53 17.52 -0.13
C SER A 177 15.27 18.63 0.65
N GLU A 178 14.69 19.11 1.74
CA GLU A 178 15.24 20.17 2.60
C GLU A 178 16.04 19.62 3.79
N ASP A 179 16.35 18.33 3.80
CA ASP A 179 17.01 17.61 4.88
C ASP A 179 16.21 17.54 6.19
N SER A 180 14.91 17.84 6.15
CA SER A 180 14.02 17.65 7.29
C SER A 180 13.70 16.18 7.48
N ARG A 181 13.83 15.72 8.72
CA ARG A 181 13.54 14.34 9.11
C ARG A 181 12.13 14.21 9.66
N TRP A 182 11.39 13.22 9.16
CA TRP A 182 10.04 12.92 9.59
C TRP A 182 9.92 11.45 10.02
N GLU A 183 9.43 11.22 11.22
CA GLU A 183 9.13 9.87 11.68
C GLU A 183 7.86 9.35 10.98
N LEU A 184 7.93 8.11 10.51
CA LEU A 184 6.83 7.46 9.80
C LEU A 184 6.01 6.60 10.75
N ARG A 185 4.70 6.65 10.61
CA ARG A 185 3.77 5.85 11.39
C ARG A 185 3.51 4.51 10.69
N LEU A 186 3.73 3.41 11.39
CA LEU A 186 3.32 2.09 10.90
C LEU A 186 1.78 1.96 10.90
N ILE A 187 1.21 1.60 9.76
CA ILE A 187 -0.16 1.10 9.69
C ILE A 187 -0.15 -0.34 10.19
N THR A 188 -0.63 -0.57 11.39
CA THR A 188 -0.49 -1.86 12.10
C THR A 188 -1.39 -2.96 11.55
N GLN A 189 -2.41 -2.61 10.76
CA GLN A 189 -3.19 -3.56 9.98
C GLN A 189 -2.49 -3.71 8.63
N PRO A 190 -2.21 -4.95 8.15
CA PRO A 190 -1.70 -5.11 6.79
C PRO A 190 -2.74 -4.61 5.78
N ILE A 191 -2.29 -3.89 4.77
CA ILE A 191 -3.13 -3.46 3.66
C ILE A 191 -3.51 -4.63 2.74
N TYR A 192 -2.73 -5.71 2.82
CA TYR A 192 -3.01 -6.98 2.16
C TYR A 192 -2.42 -8.13 2.96
N GLN A 193 -3.23 -9.15 3.21
CA GLN A 193 -2.82 -10.40 3.83
C GLN A 193 -3.05 -11.54 2.85
N TYR A 194 -2.12 -12.48 2.78
CA TYR A 194 -2.19 -13.59 1.84
C TYR A 194 -1.74 -14.91 2.44
N THR A 195 -2.27 -15.97 1.85
CA THR A 195 -1.81 -17.36 2.03
C THR A 195 -1.38 -17.88 0.66
N ALA A 196 -0.18 -18.40 0.57
CA ALA A 196 0.34 -18.90 -0.70
C ALA A 196 -0.35 -20.21 -1.07
N LYS A 197 -0.59 -20.41 -2.38
CA LYS A 197 -1.03 -21.69 -2.89
C LYS A 197 0.08 -22.72 -2.76
N GLN A 198 -0.26 -23.93 -2.35
CA GLN A 198 0.67 -25.02 -2.23
C GLN A 198 0.78 -25.84 -3.54
N PRO A 199 1.93 -26.39 -3.92
CA PRO A 199 3.19 -26.40 -3.15
C PRO A 199 3.97 -25.10 -3.25
N SER A 200 4.42 -24.57 -2.10
CA SER A 200 5.26 -23.37 -2.00
C SER A 200 6.02 -23.36 -0.68
N ASP A 201 7.24 -22.86 -0.67
CA ASP A 201 7.97 -22.61 0.56
C ASP A 201 7.34 -21.45 1.36
N THR A 202 6.73 -20.48 0.67
CA THR A 202 5.93 -19.43 1.31
C THR A 202 4.62 -20.02 1.83
N ILE A 203 4.34 -19.77 3.11
CA ILE A 203 3.08 -20.16 3.73
C ILE A 203 2.06 -19.03 3.63
N GLY A 204 2.51 -17.79 3.79
CA GLY A 204 1.71 -16.59 3.69
C GLY A 204 2.39 -15.40 4.33
N GLY A 205 1.78 -14.25 4.21
CA GLY A 205 2.40 -13.00 4.65
C GLY A 205 1.45 -11.83 4.69
N GLY A 206 2.02 -10.65 4.79
CA GLY A 206 1.30 -9.38 4.76
C GLY A 206 2.13 -8.23 4.24
N VAL A 207 1.45 -7.29 3.63
CA VAL A 207 2.00 -6.02 3.16
C VAL A 207 1.54 -4.93 4.11
N PHE A 208 2.48 -4.16 4.64
CA PHE A 208 2.25 -3.06 5.58
C PHE A 208 2.83 -1.78 5.01
N LEU A 209 2.39 -0.64 5.53
CA LEU A 209 2.89 0.67 5.14
C LEU A 209 3.41 1.43 6.36
N PHE A 210 4.50 2.16 6.15
CA PHE A 210 4.89 3.28 6.99
C PHE A 210 4.53 4.57 6.27
N CYS A 211 3.79 5.44 6.93
CA CYS A 211 3.21 6.64 6.33
C CYS A 211 3.64 7.92 7.06
N GLN A 212 3.81 9.00 6.31
CA GLN A 212 3.82 10.35 6.85
C GLN A 212 2.36 10.87 6.79
N GLY A 213 1.72 11.04 7.95
CA GLY A 213 0.26 11.23 7.97
C GLY A 213 -0.44 10.00 7.39
N THR A 214 -1.07 10.14 6.23
CA THR A 214 -1.65 9.04 5.46
C THR A 214 -0.89 8.72 4.18
N ASP A 215 0.16 9.48 3.84
CA ASP A 215 0.97 9.29 2.64
C ASP A 215 1.97 8.13 2.84
N PRO A 216 1.88 7.04 2.07
CA PRO A 216 2.77 5.91 2.23
C PRO A 216 4.17 6.21 1.66
N GLU A 217 5.20 5.97 2.47
CA GLU A 217 6.61 6.24 2.13
C GLU A 217 7.45 4.95 2.08
N VAL A 218 7.13 3.96 2.95
CA VAL A 218 7.85 2.68 2.97
C VAL A 218 6.84 1.53 2.97
N ILE A 219 7.07 0.57 2.08
CA ILE A 219 6.38 -0.71 2.06
C ILE A 219 7.19 -1.70 2.90
N LEU A 220 6.55 -2.35 3.86
CA LEU A 220 7.10 -3.47 4.61
C LEU A 220 6.37 -4.75 4.21
N LEU A 221 7.12 -5.76 3.79
CA LEU A 221 6.62 -7.11 3.57
C LEU A 221 7.11 -8.02 4.70
N LEU A 222 6.19 -8.80 5.25
CA LEU A 222 6.48 -9.87 6.21
C LEU A 222 5.96 -11.19 5.66
N GLU A 223 6.79 -12.21 5.65
CA GLU A 223 6.46 -13.50 5.05
C GLU A 223 6.93 -14.66 5.91
N ALA A 224 6.03 -15.60 6.15
CA ALA A 224 6.35 -16.88 6.78
C ALA A 224 6.76 -17.88 5.70
N ARG A 225 7.96 -18.44 5.79
CA ARG A 225 8.51 -19.43 4.85
C ARG A 225 8.91 -20.70 5.56
N ARG A 226 8.73 -21.80 4.86
CA ARG A 226 9.26 -23.10 5.27
C ARG A 226 10.73 -23.20 4.89
N VAL A 227 11.57 -23.39 5.88
CA VAL A 227 13.02 -23.61 5.71
C VAL A 227 13.34 -24.94 6.38
N GLN A 228 13.61 -25.95 5.59
CA GLN A 228 13.67 -27.35 6.07
C GLN A 228 12.33 -27.70 6.75
N ASP A 229 12.33 -28.15 8.02
CA ASP A 229 11.14 -28.52 8.77
C ASP A 229 10.63 -27.42 9.71
N ARG A 230 11.08 -26.18 9.55
CA ARG A 230 10.72 -25.05 10.43
C ARG A 230 10.13 -23.90 9.65
N LEU A 231 9.22 -23.19 10.30
CA LEU A 231 8.69 -21.92 9.76
C LEU A 231 9.51 -20.76 10.29
N ALA A 232 10.06 -19.96 9.39
CA ALA A 232 10.84 -18.78 9.70
C ALA A 232 10.18 -17.51 9.12
N TRP A 233 10.40 -16.39 9.78
CA TRP A 233 9.97 -15.08 9.31
C TRP A 233 11.03 -14.47 8.41
N TYR A 234 10.57 -13.89 7.32
CA TYR A 234 11.33 -13.05 6.39
C TYR A 234 10.70 -11.67 6.30
N TYR A 235 11.53 -10.68 6.06
CA TYR A 235 11.07 -9.32 5.81
C TYR A 235 11.78 -8.73 4.58
N ALA A 236 11.12 -7.77 3.95
CA ALA A 236 11.70 -6.94 2.91
C ALA A 236 11.11 -5.54 2.99
N PHE A 237 11.87 -4.56 2.51
CA PHE A 237 11.42 -3.17 2.39
C PHE A 237 11.47 -2.73 0.94
N ALA A 238 10.59 -1.80 0.61
CA ALA A 238 10.55 -1.14 -0.67
C ALA A 238 10.21 0.35 -0.48
N PRO A 239 10.83 1.27 -1.24
CA PRO A 239 10.48 2.68 -1.21
C PRO A 239 9.14 2.92 -1.90
N PHE A 240 8.44 3.95 -1.43
CA PHE A 240 7.24 4.47 -2.05
C PHE A 240 7.26 5.99 -1.97
N THR A 241 8.42 6.55 -2.28
CA THR A 241 8.77 7.97 -2.33
C THR A 241 10.15 8.12 -2.96
N ASP A 242 10.52 9.32 -3.42
CA ASP A 242 11.87 9.68 -3.87
C ASP A 242 12.74 10.30 -2.76
N TYR A 243 12.21 10.44 -1.55
CA TYR A 243 12.93 10.92 -0.38
C TYR A 243 13.93 9.89 0.16
N GLY A 244 14.85 10.36 1.01
CA GLY A 244 15.72 9.47 1.75
C GLY A 244 14.96 8.69 2.81
N LEU A 245 15.27 7.41 2.96
CA LEU A 245 14.55 6.51 3.87
C LEU A 245 15.53 5.75 4.75
N SER A 246 15.14 5.50 5.99
CA SER A 246 15.83 4.57 6.87
C SER A 246 14.82 3.80 7.72
N VAL A 247 15.09 2.51 7.92
CA VAL A 247 14.31 1.63 8.78
C VAL A 247 15.20 0.95 9.79
N THR A 248 14.77 0.95 11.04
CA THR A 248 15.41 0.24 12.14
C THR A 248 14.58 -0.93 12.61
N LEU A 249 15.24 -1.98 13.07
CA LEU A 249 14.66 -3.10 13.81
C LEU A 249 15.30 -3.14 15.20
N ASP A 250 14.51 -3.04 16.25
CA ASP A 250 14.98 -2.95 17.64
C ASP A 250 16.08 -1.88 17.81
N GLY A 251 15.93 -0.73 17.15
CA GLY A 251 16.84 0.41 17.20
C GLY A 251 18.10 0.28 16.34
N LYS A 252 18.31 -0.83 15.60
CA LYS A 252 19.46 -0.99 14.69
C LYS A 252 19.00 -0.80 13.26
N GLU A 253 19.70 0.02 12.48
CA GLU A 253 19.39 0.19 11.05
C GLU A 253 19.54 -1.14 10.31
N VAL A 254 18.51 -1.50 9.56
CA VAL A 254 18.43 -2.74 8.78
C VAL A 254 18.26 -2.50 7.29
N TRP A 255 17.80 -1.29 6.93
CA TRP A 255 17.60 -0.86 5.55
C TRP A 255 17.62 0.67 5.46
N SER A 256 18.22 1.18 4.40
CA SER A 256 18.18 2.62 4.07
C SER A 256 18.27 2.84 2.56
N LEU A 257 17.77 3.98 2.11
CA LEU A 257 17.82 4.46 0.74
C LEU A 257 18.21 5.94 0.74
N ALA A 258 19.18 6.30 -0.07
CA ALA A 258 19.58 7.69 -0.24
C ALA A 258 18.48 8.48 -0.97
N LYS A 259 18.29 9.75 -0.60
CA LYS A 259 17.39 10.66 -1.31
C LYS A 259 17.85 10.93 -2.75
N ASN A 260 16.95 11.42 -3.57
CA ASN A 260 17.19 11.76 -4.97
C ASN A 260 17.66 10.59 -5.84
N HIS A 261 17.28 9.37 -5.49
CA HIS A 261 17.41 8.27 -6.43
C HIS A 261 16.52 8.59 -7.64
N ARG A 262 17.10 8.47 -8.83
CA ARG A 262 16.39 8.78 -10.08
C ARG A 262 15.91 7.50 -10.75
N PRO A 263 14.73 7.02 -10.40
CA PRO A 263 14.21 5.80 -10.97
C PRO A 263 13.88 6.01 -12.46
N THR A 264 14.10 4.96 -13.24
CA THR A 264 13.70 4.87 -14.64
C THR A 264 12.56 3.88 -14.80
N LEU A 265 11.99 3.80 -16.01
CA LEU A 265 10.96 2.80 -16.31
C LEU A 265 11.40 1.35 -16.09
N SER A 266 12.70 1.08 -16.03
CA SER A 266 13.27 -0.25 -15.77
C SER A 266 13.67 -0.47 -14.30
N SER A 267 13.56 0.53 -13.44
CA SER A 267 13.85 0.41 -12.01
C SER A 267 12.71 -0.31 -11.28
N ALA A 268 13.04 -0.98 -10.18
CA ALA A 268 12.03 -1.61 -9.31
C ALA A 268 11.03 -0.60 -8.75
N HIS A 269 11.51 0.57 -8.33
CA HIS A 269 10.71 1.73 -8.00
C HIS A 269 10.69 2.70 -9.19
N TRP A 270 9.55 3.29 -9.47
CA TRP A 270 9.37 4.31 -10.50
C TRP A 270 8.22 5.23 -10.15
N TRP A 271 8.37 6.51 -10.45
CA TRP A 271 7.29 7.47 -10.35
C TRP A 271 7.33 8.50 -11.48
N ASN A 272 6.17 9.05 -11.80
CA ASN A 272 6.00 10.19 -12.69
C ASN A 272 4.94 11.13 -12.12
N GLY A 273 5.38 12.28 -11.65
CA GLY A 273 4.50 13.29 -11.03
C GLY A 273 3.52 13.94 -11.99
N LYS A 274 3.63 13.73 -13.31
CA LYS A 274 2.79 14.39 -14.31
C LYS A 274 2.47 13.46 -15.48
N MET A 275 1.76 12.37 -15.21
CA MET A 275 1.26 11.49 -16.27
C MET A 275 0.16 12.16 -17.09
N GLU A 276 -0.71 12.92 -16.43
CA GLU A 276 -1.81 13.64 -17.06
C GLU A 276 -2.08 14.94 -16.28
N VAL A 277 -2.53 16.00 -16.98
CA VAL A 277 -3.10 17.20 -16.36
C VAL A 277 -4.59 17.18 -16.62
N LYS A 278 -5.38 17.21 -15.54
CA LYS A 278 -6.83 17.05 -15.64
C LYS A 278 -7.57 18.16 -14.90
N LYS A 279 -8.64 18.62 -15.53
CA LYS A 279 -9.65 19.50 -14.93
C LYS A 279 -11.00 18.83 -15.10
N LEU A 280 -11.66 18.52 -13.99
CA LEU A 280 -12.99 17.93 -14.04
C LEU A 280 -14.03 19.04 -14.26
N SER A 281 -14.89 18.87 -15.26
CA SER A 281 -16.13 19.62 -15.35
C SER A 281 -17.14 19.13 -14.31
N ALA A 282 -18.11 19.94 -13.94
CA ALA A 282 -19.16 19.55 -12.98
C ALA A 282 -19.92 18.27 -13.43
N LYS A 283 -20.08 18.08 -14.75
CA LYS A 283 -20.70 16.87 -15.30
C LYS A 283 -19.81 15.63 -15.10
N GLU A 284 -18.53 15.72 -15.46
CA GLU A 284 -17.58 14.61 -15.28
C GLU A 284 -17.43 14.26 -13.79
N GLU A 285 -17.38 15.25 -12.92
CA GLU A 285 -17.33 15.04 -11.47
C GLU A 285 -18.56 14.25 -10.99
N ALA A 286 -19.77 14.66 -11.38
CA ALA A 286 -20.99 13.95 -11.03
C ALA A 286 -21.04 12.51 -11.54
N GLU A 287 -20.59 12.26 -12.78
CA GLU A 287 -20.48 10.91 -13.36
C GLU A 287 -19.49 10.03 -12.60
N LEU A 288 -18.32 10.58 -12.24
CA LEU A 288 -17.30 9.87 -11.47
C LEU A 288 -17.77 9.55 -10.03
N VAL A 289 -18.47 10.48 -9.39
CA VAL A 289 -19.09 10.27 -8.07
C VAL A 289 -20.14 9.15 -8.15
N ALA A 290 -20.98 9.15 -9.19
CA ALA A 290 -21.99 8.11 -9.37
C ALA A 290 -21.35 6.72 -9.56
N ALA A 291 -20.29 6.65 -10.36
CA ALA A 291 -19.55 5.41 -10.59
C ALA A 291 -18.84 4.92 -9.30
N PHE A 292 -18.27 5.80 -8.51
CA PHE A 292 -17.67 5.46 -7.22
C PHE A 292 -18.69 4.85 -6.25
N LYS A 293 -19.86 5.49 -6.10
CA LYS A 293 -20.96 4.99 -5.25
C LYS A 293 -21.54 3.65 -5.73
N ALA A 294 -21.60 3.43 -7.04
CA ALA A 294 -22.05 2.17 -7.60
C ALA A 294 -21.06 1.03 -7.29
N GLY A 295 -19.76 1.30 -7.39
CA GLY A 295 -18.70 0.35 -7.03
C GLY A 295 -18.75 -0.08 -5.56
N GLN A 296 -18.99 0.85 -4.64
CA GLN A 296 -19.09 0.53 -3.21
C GLN A 296 -20.30 -0.36 -2.86
N LYS A 297 -21.41 -0.26 -3.59
CA LYS A 297 -22.58 -1.10 -3.34
C LYS A 297 -22.38 -2.56 -3.71
N THR A 298 -21.58 -2.86 -4.73
CA THR A 298 -21.23 -4.24 -5.09
C THR A 298 -20.29 -4.89 -4.09
N GLU A 299 -19.48 -4.11 -3.38
CA GLU A 299 -18.54 -4.58 -2.35
C GLU A 299 -19.23 -4.98 -1.04
N SER A 300 -20.36 -4.37 -0.71
CA SER A 300 -21.12 -4.67 0.51
C SER A 300 -22.08 -5.85 0.37
N ALA A 301 -22.16 -6.46 -0.83
CA ALA A 301 -23.10 -7.54 -1.14
C ALA A 301 -22.42 -8.93 -1.29
N ASP A 302 -21.08 -8.97 -1.26
CA ASP A 302 -20.23 -10.17 -1.24
C ASP A 302 -19.57 -10.33 0.16
#